data_2d9d6c8160c17586b4a69bfd4d1af68b
#
_entry.id   2d9d6c8160c17586b4a69bfd4d1af68b
#
_cell.length_a   1.000
_cell.length_b   1.000
_cell.length_c   1.000
_cell.angle_alpha   90.00
_cell.angle_beta   90.00
_cell.angle_gamma   90.00
#
_symmetry.space_group_name_H-M   'P 1'
#
loop_
_entity.id
_entity.type
_entity.pdbx_description
1 polymer ?
#
loop_
_entity_poly.entity_id
_entity_poly.type
_entity_poly.pdbx_seq_one_letter_code
_entity_poly.pdbx_strand_id
1 'polypeptide(L)'
;VKPHVVFATPGRLNDHLDKENFSTAAIATLVVDEFDKCLEFGFLDEMQAAVTRLPALKRLMLTSATDMESIPQFIRRCAVADRAGVRTVNFLGEAEAREERLEVKTVPAPQKDKLETLARLLSALRGEPAMVFVGYRESVERIRKYLVSEKFAAEAYHGGMEQDKRERALYKFRSGCCNVLVSTDLAARGLDIPEVRHIVHYHLPANEEAFIHRSGRTGRWDETGNVYIIVGPEEHVPEFIGEAAEWNVDGERINPVSPAWVTLYIGRGKKDKLNKVDILGFLCKKGGLTAKDVGRIDVADRFAYVAIAARKLNLLMKNIAGEKVKGMKTIIQPIKQ
;
A
#
# COMPACT_ATOMS: atom_id res chain seq x y z
N VAL A 1 -2.05 -30.85 -7.78
CA VAL A 1 -0.87 -30.18 -7.18
C VAL A 1 -0.94 -30.38 -5.68
N LYS A 2 0.18 -30.67 -5.00
CA LYS A 2 0.25 -30.73 -3.52
C LYS A 2 1.01 -29.50 -3.04
N PRO A 3 0.33 -28.38 -2.78
CA PRO A 3 0.99 -27.17 -2.28
C PRO A 3 1.43 -27.38 -0.82
N HIS A 4 2.58 -26.81 -0.43
CA HIS A 4 3.02 -26.79 0.97
C HIS A 4 2.35 -25.65 1.74
N VAL A 5 2.02 -24.56 1.07
CA VAL A 5 1.32 -23.39 1.62
C VAL A 5 0.27 -22.90 0.62
N VAL A 6 -0.90 -22.52 1.13
CA VAL A 6 -1.99 -21.91 0.35
C VAL A 6 -2.30 -20.55 0.95
N PHE A 7 -2.27 -19.51 0.13
CA PHE A 7 -2.73 -18.17 0.48
C PHE A 7 -4.04 -17.91 -0.24
N ALA A 8 -5.09 -17.57 0.49
CA ALA A 8 -6.40 -17.31 -0.09
C ALA A 8 -7.24 -16.39 0.83
N THR A 9 -8.19 -15.67 0.25
CA THR A 9 -9.27 -15.06 1.02
C THR A 9 -10.27 -16.14 1.44
N PRO A 10 -11.09 -15.93 2.52
CA PRO A 10 -12.02 -16.96 3.02
C PRO A 10 -12.92 -17.54 1.94
N GLY A 11 -13.61 -16.70 1.17
CA GLY A 11 -14.50 -17.16 0.09
C GLY A 11 -13.76 -17.89 -1.04
N ARG A 12 -12.53 -17.45 -1.39
CA ARG A 12 -11.73 -18.13 -2.42
C ARG A 12 -11.19 -19.47 -1.94
N LEU A 13 -10.85 -19.56 -0.66
CA LEU A 13 -10.47 -20.84 -0.06
C LEU A 13 -11.61 -21.86 -0.16
N ASN A 14 -12.83 -21.47 0.23
CA ASN A 14 -14.01 -22.33 0.13
C ASN A 14 -14.32 -22.76 -1.32
N ASP A 15 -14.22 -21.87 -2.30
CA ASP A 15 -14.36 -22.20 -3.74
C ASP A 15 -13.38 -23.30 -4.18
N HIS A 16 -12.14 -23.23 -3.71
CA HIS A 16 -11.15 -24.26 -4.00
C HIS A 16 -11.38 -25.57 -3.24
N LEU A 17 -11.92 -25.51 -2.02
CA LEU A 17 -12.31 -26.68 -1.23
C LEU A 17 -13.54 -27.37 -1.84
N ASP A 18 -14.51 -26.60 -2.33
CA ASP A 18 -15.70 -27.12 -3.02
C ASP A 18 -15.34 -27.86 -4.33
N LYS A 19 -14.33 -27.37 -5.03
CA LYS A 19 -13.82 -27.95 -6.27
C LYS A 19 -12.76 -29.02 -6.07
N GLU A 20 -12.41 -29.36 -4.83
CA GLU A 20 -11.39 -30.35 -4.47
C GLU A 20 -10.04 -30.14 -5.19
N ASN A 21 -9.66 -28.87 -5.43
CA ASN A 21 -8.46 -28.53 -6.20
C ASN A 21 -7.15 -28.93 -5.52
N PHE A 22 -7.18 -29.22 -4.21
CA PHE A 22 -6.09 -29.76 -3.42
C PHE A 22 -6.61 -30.55 -2.22
N SER A 23 -5.81 -31.47 -1.71
CA SER A 23 -6.17 -32.28 -0.54
C SER A 23 -5.98 -31.49 0.75
N THR A 24 -6.97 -31.56 1.65
CA THR A 24 -6.94 -30.97 3.00
C THR A 24 -6.40 -31.93 4.06
N ALA A 25 -6.22 -33.21 3.73
CA ALA A 25 -5.89 -34.27 4.69
C ALA A 25 -4.58 -34.07 5.46
N ALA A 26 -3.66 -33.25 4.95
CA ALA A 26 -2.37 -32.97 5.58
C ALA A 26 -2.23 -31.52 6.09
N ILE A 27 -3.29 -30.70 6.01
CA ILE A 27 -3.24 -29.30 6.47
C ILE A 27 -3.34 -29.29 7.99
N ALA A 28 -2.21 -29.02 8.63
CA ALA A 28 -2.11 -29.05 10.10
C ALA A 28 -2.15 -27.64 10.73
N THR A 29 -1.96 -26.59 9.96
CA THR A 29 -1.92 -25.21 10.46
C THR A 29 -2.79 -24.30 9.59
N LEU A 30 -3.61 -23.48 10.23
CA LEU A 30 -4.35 -22.37 9.60
C LEU A 30 -3.94 -21.07 10.28
N VAL A 31 -3.62 -20.07 9.48
CA VAL A 31 -3.38 -18.69 9.93
C VAL A 31 -4.47 -17.81 9.35
N VAL A 32 -5.14 -17.05 10.20
CA VAL A 32 -6.10 -16.03 9.80
C VAL A 32 -5.50 -14.68 10.16
N ASP A 33 -5.07 -13.97 9.14
CA ASP A 33 -4.48 -12.65 9.25
C ASP A 33 -5.57 -11.57 9.19
N GLU A 34 -5.38 -10.46 9.92
CA GLU A 34 -6.38 -9.39 10.07
C GLU A 34 -7.76 -9.97 10.47
N PHE A 35 -7.78 -10.79 11.52
CA PHE A 35 -8.98 -11.52 11.94
C PHE A 35 -10.13 -10.59 12.35
N ASP A 36 -9.83 -9.47 13.04
CA ASP A 36 -10.76 -8.38 13.34
C ASP A 36 -11.50 -7.90 12.09
N LYS A 37 -10.80 -7.76 10.99
CA LYS A 37 -11.38 -7.37 9.70
C LYS A 37 -12.21 -8.46 9.05
N CYS A 38 -11.79 -9.71 9.19
CA CYS A 38 -12.59 -10.82 8.73
C CYS A 38 -13.97 -10.85 9.42
N LEU A 39 -14.04 -10.47 10.69
CA LEU A 39 -15.30 -10.35 11.44
C LEU A 39 -16.11 -9.13 10.99
N GLU A 40 -15.48 -7.96 10.86
CA GLU A 40 -16.14 -6.72 10.43
C GLU A 40 -16.80 -6.87 9.05
N PHE A 41 -16.14 -7.56 8.13
CA PHE A 41 -16.67 -7.81 6.79
C PHE A 41 -17.65 -8.97 6.70
N GLY A 42 -17.97 -9.63 7.82
CA GLY A 42 -18.95 -10.70 7.87
C GLY A 42 -18.46 -12.05 7.35
N PHE A 43 -17.14 -12.28 7.26
CA PHE A 43 -16.56 -13.55 6.78
C PHE A 43 -16.56 -14.67 7.83
N LEU A 44 -17.35 -14.54 8.91
CA LEU A 44 -17.42 -15.52 9.99
C LEU A 44 -17.83 -16.91 9.50
N ASP A 45 -18.87 -16.96 8.67
CA ASP A 45 -19.43 -18.21 8.15
C ASP A 45 -18.45 -18.88 7.18
N GLU A 46 -17.79 -18.12 6.33
CA GLU A 46 -16.78 -18.65 5.40
C GLU A 46 -15.55 -19.19 6.16
N MET A 47 -15.12 -18.53 7.22
CA MET A 47 -14.02 -19.04 8.06
C MET A 47 -14.42 -20.32 8.79
N GLN A 48 -15.63 -20.37 9.35
CA GLN A 48 -16.15 -21.56 10.00
C GLN A 48 -16.26 -22.72 9.01
N ALA A 49 -16.78 -22.47 7.80
CA ALA A 49 -16.89 -23.47 6.74
C ALA A 49 -15.50 -24.00 6.33
N ALA A 50 -14.50 -23.14 6.21
CA ALA A 50 -13.13 -23.55 5.92
C ALA A 50 -12.53 -24.44 7.03
N VAL A 51 -12.67 -24.03 8.30
CA VAL A 51 -12.14 -24.79 9.47
C VAL A 51 -12.74 -26.19 9.55
N THR A 52 -14.04 -26.34 9.31
CA THR A 52 -14.72 -27.65 9.37
C THR A 52 -14.23 -28.65 8.31
N ARG A 53 -13.61 -28.14 7.23
CA ARG A 53 -13.06 -28.94 6.12
C ARG A 53 -11.57 -29.28 6.25
N LEU A 54 -10.96 -28.96 7.39
CA LEU A 54 -9.55 -29.22 7.69
C LEU A 54 -9.41 -30.28 8.79
N PRO A 55 -9.59 -31.57 8.49
CA PRO A 55 -9.68 -32.64 9.51
C PRO A 55 -8.37 -32.86 10.27
N ALA A 56 -7.23 -32.48 9.69
CA ALA A 56 -5.92 -32.64 10.32
C ALA A 56 -5.42 -31.35 11.01
N LEU A 57 -6.28 -30.33 11.16
CA LEU A 57 -5.91 -29.06 11.76
C LEU A 57 -5.51 -29.24 13.24
N LYS A 58 -4.25 -28.88 13.54
CA LYS A 58 -3.66 -28.97 14.89
C LYS A 58 -3.36 -27.59 15.47
N ARG A 59 -3.15 -26.58 14.62
CA ARG A 59 -2.79 -25.24 15.05
C ARG A 59 -3.62 -24.19 14.30
N LEU A 60 -4.26 -23.32 15.05
CA LEU A 60 -4.94 -22.15 14.55
C LEU A 60 -4.25 -20.91 15.14
N MET A 61 -3.81 -19.99 14.27
CA MET A 61 -3.21 -18.72 14.64
C MET A 61 -4.07 -17.59 14.10
N LEU A 62 -4.37 -16.62 14.94
CA LEU A 62 -5.10 -15.42 14.57
C LEU A 62 -4.20 -14.22 14.82
N THR A 63 -4.14 -13.29 13.89
CA THR A 63 -3.51 -12.00 14.08
C THR A 63 -4.58 -10.92 14.04
N SER A 64 -4.45 -9.92 14.88
CA SER A 64 -5.37 -8.78 14.95
C SER A 64 -4.58 -7.53 15.30
N ALA A 65 -4.99 -6.38 14.78
CA ALA A 65 -4.43 -5.08 15.14
C ALA A 65 -5.11 -4.49 16.38
N THR A 66 -6.29 -5.02 16.76
CA THR A 66 -7.07 -4.58 17.92
C THR A 66 -7.24 -5.71 18.92
N ASP A 67 -7.44 -5.37 20.18
CA ASP A 67 -7.80 -6.35 21.20
C ASP A 67 -9.21 -6.89 20.93
N MET A 68 -9.39 -8.18 21.12
CA MET A 68 -10.65 -8.86 20.82
C MET A 68 -11.41 -9.13 22.10
N GLU A 69 -12.55 -8.47 22.28
CA GLU A 69 -13.44 -8.69 23.42
C GLU A 69 -13.99 -10.11 23.49
N SER A 70 -14.17 -10.77 22.32
CA SER A 70 -14.69 -12.11 22.26
C SER A 70 -14.11 -12.92 21.10
N ILE A 71 -13.67 -14.15 21.39
CA ILE A 71 -13.23 -15.12 20.39
C ILE A 71 -14.43 -15.99 19.99
N PRO A 72 -14.79 -16.09 18.67
CA PRO A 72 -15.90 -16.91 18.19
C PRO A 72 -15.84 -18.37 18.64
N GLN A 73 -17.02 -18.98 18.81
CA GLN A 73 -17.11 -20.34 19.37
C GLN A 73 -16.38 -21.41 18.55
N PHE A 74 -16.37 -21.30 17.21
CA PHE A 74 -15.70 -22.28 16.36
C PHE A 74 -14.18 -22.32 16.58
N ILE A 75 -13.57 -21.18 16.91
CA ILE A 75 -12.15 -21.07 17.27
C ILE A 75 -11.89 -21.71 18.61
N ARG A 76 -12.76 -21.45 19.61
CA ARG A 76 -12.66 -22.09 20.93
C ARG A 76 -12.76 -23.61 20.85
N ARG A 77 -13.61 -24.14 19.95
CA ARG A 77 -13.72 -25.57 19.72
C ARG A 77 -12.44 -26.19 19.17
N CYS A 78 -11.75 -25.49 18.26
CA CYS A 78 -10.43 -25.92 17.78
C CYS A 78 -9.38 -25.92 18.91
N ALA A 79 -9.40 -24.90 19.78
CA ALA A 79 -8.49 -24.80 20.93
C ALA A 79 -8.72 -25.88 22.00
N VAL A 80 -9.98 -26.28 22.22
CA VAL A 80 -10.32 -27.32 23.21
C VAL A 80 -9.83 -28.73 22.82
N ALA A 81 -9.70 -28.99 21.52
CA ALA A 81 -9.16 -30.27 21.04
C ALA A 81 -7.69 -30.49 21.46
N ASP A 82 -6.95 -29.45 21.76
CA ASP A 82 -5.51 -29.54 22.06
C ASP A 82 -5.16 -29.37 23.56
N ARG A 83 -6.14 -29.40 24.49
CA ARG A 83 -6.00 -29.27 25.97
C ARG A 83 -5.15 -28.09 26.46
N ALA A 84 -4.50 -27.31 25.57
CA ALA A 84 -3.55 -26.27 25.92
C ALA A 84 -4.20 -24.89 26.13
N GLY A 85 -5.49 -24.73 25.76
CA GLY A 85 -6.18 -23.44 25.81
C GLY A 85 -5.72 -22.43 24.72
N VAL A 86 -6.34 -21.29 24.71
CA VAL A 86 -5.94 -20.17 23.84
C VAL A 86 -4.76 -19.45 24.49
N ARG A 87 -3.64 -19.35 23.78
CA ARG A 87 -2.50 -18.53 24.18
C ARG A 87 -2.57 -17.20 23.46
N THR A 88 -2.73 -16.12 24.21
CA THR A 88 -2.66 -14.75 23.68
C THR A 88 -1.24 -14.21 23.84
N VAL A 89 -0.73 -13.62 22.77
CA VAL A 89 0.52 -12.85 22.78
C VAL A 89 0.14 -11.43 22.39
N ASN A 90 0.26 -10.51 23.33
CA ASN A 90 -0.16 -9.13 23.17
C ASN A 90 1.05 -8.21 22.98
N PHE A 91 1.09 -7.50 21.87
CA PHE A 91 2.08 -6.47 21.51
C PHE A 91 1.46 -5.06 21.45
N LEU A 92 0.25 -4.86 21.98
CA LEU A 92 -0.44 -3.55 21.94
C LEU A 92 0.33 -2.46 22.69
N GLY A 93 1.08 -2.81 23.73
CA GLY A 93 1.96 -1.85 24.41
C GLY A 93 3.10 -1.30 23.51
N GLU A 94 3.52 -2.06 22.48
CA GLU A 94 4.43 -1.54 21.46
C GLU A 94 3.69 -0.60 20.47
N ALA A 95 2.38 -0.76 20.31
CA ALA A 95 1.54 0.14 19.53
C ALA A 95 1.36 1.49 20.24
N GLU A 96 1.15 1.50 21.55
CA GLU A 96 1.11 2.73 22.38
C GLU A 96 2.43 3.51 22.28
N ALA A 97 3.57 2.84 22.44
CA ALA A 97 4.90 3.44 22.25
C ALA A 97 5.14 3.97 20.81
N ARG A 98 4.36 3.50 19.84
CA ARG A 98 4.38 3.96 18.46
C ARG A 98 3.51 5.20 18.24
N GLU A 99 2.36 5.28 18.91
CA GLU A 99 1.51 6.47 18.90
C GLU A 99 2.24 7.68 19.47
N GLU A 100 3.06 7.51 20.51
CA GLU A 100 3.95 8.55 21.05
C GLU A 100 4.95 9.12 20.04
N ARG A 101 5.21 8.39 18.91
CA ARG A 101 6.11 8.83 17.84
C ARG A 101 5.39 9.50 16.68
N LEU A 102 4.06 9.65 16.75
CA LEU A 102 3.29 10.33 15.72
C LEU A 102 3.13 11.81 16.06
N GLU A 103 3.59 12.66 15.18
CA GLU A 103 3.28 14.08 15.24
C GLU A 103 1.97 14.33 14.48
N VAL A 104 0.87 14.48 15.24
CA VAL A 104 -0.46 14.70 14.67
C VAL A 104 -0.75 16.19 14.58
N LYS A 105 -1.17 16.66 13.41
CA LYS A 105 -1.54 18.07 13.15
C LYS A 105 -2.89 18.14 12.47
N THR A 106 -3.71 19.11 12.91
CA THR A 106 -4.91 19.52 12.20
C THR A 106 -4.56 20.61 11.20
N VAL A 107 -5.15 20.55 10.01
CA VAL A 107 -4.96 21.51 8.93
C VAL A 107 -6.32 22.10 8.58
N PRO A 108 -6.65 23.32 9.01
CA PRO A 108 -7.94 23.93 8.73
C PRO A 108 -8.08 24.24 7.25
N ALA A 109 -9.21 23.86 6.66
CA ALA A 109 -9.58 24.22 5.30
C ALA A 109 -10.70 25.29 5.34
N PRO A 110 -10.49 26.46 4.73
CA PRO A 110 -11.48 27.54 4.78
C PRO A 110 -12.73 27.26 3.96
N GLN A 111 -12.66 26.28 3.06
CA GLN A 111 -13.76 25.89 2.20
C GLN A 111 -14.13 24.41 2.40
N LYS A 112 -15.38 24.09 2.10
CA LYS A 112 -15.87 22.69 2.10
C LYS A 112 -15.12 21.82 1.12
N ASP A 113 -14.70 22.38 -0.02
CA ASP A 113 -13.78 21.73 -0.95
C ASP A 113 -12.33 21.92 -0.50
N LYS A 114 -11.74 20.87 0.02
CA LYS A 114 -10.42 20.87 0.65
C LYS A 114 -9.26 20.64 -0.34
N LEU A 115 -9.51 20.68 -1.67
CA LEU A 115 -8.49 20.39 -2.69
C LEU A 115 -7.32 21.37 -2.67
N GLU A 116 -7.61 22.68 -2.57
CA GLU A 116 -6.57 23.71 -2.52
C GLU A 116 -5.73 23.60 -1.25
N THR A 117 -6.36 23.37 -0.09
CA THR A 117 -5.66 23.12 1.19
C THR A 117 -4.76 21.91 1.09
N LEU A 118 -5.23 20.82 0.48
CA LEU A 118 -4.39 19.64 0.24
C LEU A 118 -3.17 19.97 -0.63
N ALA A 119 -3.36 20.72 -1.72
CA ALA A 119 -2.25 21.09 -2.62
C ALA A 119 -1.22 21.99 -1.91
N ARG A 120 -1.67 22.92 -1.07
CA ARG A 120 -0.79 23.77 -0.24
C ARG A 120 -0.02 22.94 0.78
N LEU A 121 -0.70 22.04 1.49
CA LEU A 121 -0.08 21.11 2.42
C LEU A 121 1.01 20.27 1.72
N LEU A 122 0.69 19.63 0.61
CA LEU A 122 1.64 18.81 -0.15
C LEU A 122 2.83 19.62 -0.68
N SER A 123 2.62 20.91 -1.00
CA SER A 123 3.70 21.82 -1.38
C SER A 123 4.64 22.11 -0.21
N ALA A 124 4.07 22.33 1.00
CA ALA A 124 4.83 22.55 2.22
C ALA A 124 5.69 21.33 2.60
N LEU A 125 5.30 20.12 2.19
CA LEU A 125 6.08 18.88 2.37
C LEU A 125 7.26 18.76 1.38
N ARG A 126 7.44 19.69 0.46
CA ARG A 126 8.62 19.82 -0.43
C ARG A 126 8.95 18.57 -1.23
N GLY A 127 7.93 17.82 -1.66
CA GLY A 127 8.07 16.61 -2.47
C GLY A 127 8.45 15.35 -1.68
N GLU A 128 8.46 15.39 -0.36
CA GLU A 128 8.56 14.19 0.45
C GLU A 128 7.36 13.27 0.20
N PRO A 129 7.53 11.94 0.24
CA PRO A 129 6.46 10.99 -0.03
C PRO A 129 5.30 11.13 0.95
N ALA A 130 4.10 11.27 0.43
CA ALA A 130 2.87 11.40 1.20
C ALA A 130 1.80 10.42 0.73
N MET A 131 1.06 9.85 1.67
CA MET A 131 -0.11 9.04 1.39
C MET A 131 -1.37 9.78 1.85
N VAL A 132 -2.32 9.96 0.92
CA VAL A 132 -3.57 10.70 1.16
C VAL A 132 -4.73 9.71 1.25
N PHE A 133 -5.40 9.69 2.39
CA PHE A 133 -6.54 8.81 2.63
C PHE A 133 -7.88 9.51 2.41
N VAL A 134 -8.76 8.81 1.69
CA VAL A 134 -10.12 9.25 1.39
C VAL A 134 -11.13 8.11 1.57
N GLY A 135 -12.39 8.45 1.82
CA GLY A 135 -13.45 7.46 2.06
C GLY A 135 -14.00 6.78 0.80
N TYR A 136 -13.92 7.43 -0.37
CA TYR A 136 -14.63 6.99 -1.58
C TYR A 136 -13.71 6.91 -2.80
N ARG A 137 -13.99 5.95 -3.71
CA ARG A 137 -13.21 5.75 -4.95
C ARG A 137 -13.26 6.95 -5.87
N GLU A 138 -14.43 7.57 -6.00
CA GLU A 138 -14.66 8.77 -6.81
C GLU A 138 -13.82 9.95 -6.30
N SER A 139 -13.67 10.07 -4.98
CA SER A 139 -12.79 11.07 -4.36
C SER A 139 -11.32 10.84 -4.66
N VAL A 140 -10.87 9.57 -4.73
CA VAL A 140 -9.48 9.23 -5.12
C VAL A 140 -9.20 9.77 -6.52
N GLU A 141 -10.07 9.46 -7.50
CA GLU A 141 -9.88 9.88 -8.88
C GLU A 141 -9.98 11.41 -9.05
N ARG A 142 -10.93 12.06 -8.34
CA ARG A 142 -11.09 13.51 -8.34
C ARG A 142 -9.84 14.21 -7.81
N ILE A 143 -9.34 13.79 -6.65
CA ILE A 143 -8.15 14.37 -6.02
C ILE A 143 -6.92 14.14 -6.90
N ARG A 144 -6.72 12.92 -7.37
CA ARG A 144 -5.62 12.62 -8.29
C ARG A 144 -5.66 13.51 -9.53
N LYS A 145 -6.84 13.66 -10.17
CA LYS A 145 -7.01 14.51 -11.35
C LYS A 145 -6.64 15.97 -11.06
N TYR A 146 -7.10 16.50 -9.94
CA TYR A 146 -6.78 17.85 -9.49
C TYR A 146 -5.26 18.01 -9.24
N LEU A 147 -4.66 17.12 -8.46
CA LEU A 147 -3.23 17.20 -8.16
C LEU A 147 -2.35 17.12 -9.42
N VAL A 148 -2.73 16.27 -10.39
CA VAL A 148 -2.03 16.20 -11.68
C VAL A 148 -2.20 17.48 -12.50
N SER A 149 -3.39 18.13 -12.47
CA SER A 149 -3.56 19.44 -13.12
C SER A 149 -2.70 20.53 -12.50
N GLU A 150 -2.48 20.46 -11.19
CA GLU A 150 -1.55 21.31 -10.44
C GLU A 150 -0.07 20.87 -10.56
N LYS A 151 0.24 19.88 -11.41
CA LYS A 151 1.60 19.38 -11.69
C LYS A 151 2.23 18.52 -10.57
N PHE A 152 1.46 18.05 -9.60
CA PHE A 152 1.95 17.05 -8.66
C PHE A 152 2.09 15.67 -9.34
N ALA A 153 3.13 14.96 -8.96
CA ALA A 153 3.30 13.55 -9.33
C ALA A 153 2.45 12.66 -8.40
N ALA A 154 1.16 12.52 -8.71
CA ALA A 154 0.19 11.80 -7.90
C ALA A 154 -0.38 10.58 -8.62
N GLU A 155 -0.52 9.48 -7.91
CA GLU A 155 -1.16 8.24 -8.39
C GLU A 155 -2.38 7.89 -7.54
N ALA A 156 -3.39 7.30 -8.18
CA ALA A 156 -4.59 6.76 -7.54
C ALA A 156 -4.35 5.30 -7.14
N TYR A 157 -4.95 4.88 -6.01
CA TYR A 157 -4.95 3.49 -5.59
C TYR A 157 -6.26 3.11 -4.89
N HIS A 158 -7.10 2.33 -5.57
CA HIS A 158 -8.38 1.86 -5.00
C HIS A 158 -8.82 0.53 -5.63
N GLY A 159 -9.74 -0.16 -4.95
CA GLY A 159 -10.20 -1.49 -5.35
C GLY A 159 -10.95 -1.58 -6.69
N GLY A 160 -11.41 -0.45 -7.25
CA GLY A 160 -12.04 -0.41 -8.57
C GLY A 160 -11.06 -0.36 -9.75
N MET A 161 -9.75 -0.25 -9.48
CA MET A 161 -8.74 -0.24 -10.54
C MET A 161 -8.41 -1.66 -11.00
N GLU A 162 -8.04 -1.78 -12.28
CA GLU A 162 -7.45 -2.99 -12.84
C GLU A 162 -6.12 -3.31 -12.14
N GLN A 163 -5.78 -4.60 -12.03
CA GLN A 163 -4.63 -5.05 -11.26
C GLN A 163 -3.29 -4.48 -11.77
N ASP A 164 -3.11 -4.41 -13.09
CA ASP A 164 -1.91 -3.84 -13.71
C ASP A 164 -1.73 -2.34 -13.41
N LYS A 165 -2.83 -1.59 -13.35
CA LYS A 165 -2.81 -0.17 -12.95
C LYS A 165 -2.44 -0.01 -11.47
N ARG A 166 -2.97 -0.90 -10.61
CA ARG A 166 -2.64 -0.92 -9.18
C ARG A 166 -1.15 -1.22 -8.96
N GLU A 167 -0.63 -2.26 -9.60
CA GLU A 167 0.79 -2.64 -9.53
C GLU A 167 1.70 -1.51 -10.02
N ARG A 168 1.33 -0.83 -11.11
CA ARG A 168 2.06 0.31 -11.64
C ARG A 168 2.08 1.50 -10.69
N ALA A 169 0.93 1.86 -10.10
CA ALA A 169 0.83 2.96 -9.14
C ALA A 169 1.72 2.70 -7.92
N LEU A 170 1.66 1.49 -7.35
CA LEU A 170 2.52 1.08 -6.25
C LEU A 170 4.00 1.10 -6.62
N TYR A 171 4.34 0.59 -7.81
CA TYR A 171 5.71 0.62 -8.29
C TYR A 171 6.24 2.06 -8.35
N LYS A 172 5.47 2.99 -8.97
CA LYS A 172 5.85 4.40 -9.08
C LYS A 172 6.07 5.04 -7.71
N PHE A 173 5.20 4.77 -6.76
CA PHE A 173 5.32 5.29 -5.40
C PHE A 173 6.53 4.71 -4.67
N ARG A 174 6.69 3.38 -4.65
CA ARG A 174 7.82 2.68 -4.03
C ARG A 174 9.19 3.04 -4.59
N SER A 175 9.23 3.43 -5.86
CA SER A 175 10.47 3.79 -6.57
C SER A 175 10.78 5.29 -6.56
N GLY A 176 9.95 6.10 -5.89
CA GLY A 176 10.09 7.56 -5.87
C GLY A 176 9.81 8.23 -7.21
N CYS A 177 9.07 7.54 -8.11
CA CYS A 177 8.63 8.10 -9.39
C CYS A 177 7.31 8.89 -9.27
N CYS A 178 6.63 8.82 -8.13
CA CYS A 178 5.60 9.76 -7.70
C CYS A 178 5.75 10.02 -6.21
N ASN A 179 5.32 11.21 -5.78
CA ASN A 179 5.45 11.65 -4.39
C ASN A 179 4.15 11.51 -3.61
N VAL A 180 3.02 11.37 -4.30
CA VAL A 180 1.70 11.32 -3.66
C VAL A 180 0.95 10.07 -4.10
N LEU A 181 0.48 9.28 -3.13
CA LEU A 181 -0.43 8.17 -3.36
C LEU A 181 -1.77 8.47 -2.71
N VAL A 182 -2.82 8.65 -3.52
CA VAL A 182 -4.18 8.86 -3.02
C VAL A 182 -4.90 7.52 -2.96
N SER A 183 -5.39 7.13 -1.79
CA SER A 183 -5.95 5.78 -1.57
C SER A 183 -7.20 5.78 -0.70
N THR A 184 -8.03 4.73 -0.86
CA THR A 184 -9.06 4.37 0.12
C THR A 184 -8.49 3.44 1.19
N ASP A 185 -9.11 3.40 2.37
CA ASP A 185 -8.69 2.53 3.48
C ASP A 185 -8.58 1.06 3.06
N LEU A 186 -9.64 0.55 2.44
CA LEU A 186 -9.70 -0.86 2.04
C LEU A 186 -8.60 -1.24 1.05
N ALA A 187 -8.24 -0.33 0.15
CA ALA A 187 -7.20 -0.61 -0.84
C ALA A 187 -5.79 -0.55 -0.24
N ALA A 188 -5.58 0.28 0.79
CA ALA A 188 -4.29 0.45 1.44
C ALA A 188 -3.95 -0.65 2.44
N ARG A 189 -4.93 -1.46 2.87
CA ARG A 189 -4.72 -2.58 3.78
C ARG A 189 -3.91 -3.69 3.12
N GLY A 190 -3.08 -4.36 3.90
CA GLY A 190 -2.25 -5.47 3.42
C GLY A 190 -1.22 -5.10 2.34
N LEU A 191 -1.09 -3.81 2.01
CA LEU A 191 -0.08 -3.38 1.07
C LEU A 191 1.30 -3.34 1.73
N ASP A 192 2.25 -3.97 1.08
CA ASP A 192 3.66 -3.76 1.35
C ASP A 192 4.08 -2.39 0.77
N ILE A 193 3.61 -1.31 1.39
CA ILE A 193 4.08 0.06 1.10
C ILE A 193 5.27 0.32 2.03
N PRO A 194 6.41 0.80 1.48
CA PRO A 194 7.49 1.26 2.34
C PRO A 194 6.96 2.33 3.28
N GLU A 195 7.57 2.47 4.41
CA GLU A 195 7.25 3.51 5.37
C GLU A 195 7.15 4.87 4.69
N VAL A 196 6.03 5.54 4.94
CA VAL A 196 5.73 6.84 4.35
C VAL A 196 5.83 7.88 5.45
N ARG A 197 6.62 8.91 5.25
CA ARG A 197 6.85 9.92 6.29
C ARG A 197 5.61 10.74 6.62
N HIS A 198 4.72 10.95 5.65
CA HIS A 198 3.56 11.81 5.76
C HIS A 198 2.26 11.08 5.42
N ILE A 199 1.34 11.05 6.37
CA ILE A 199 -0.02 10.54 6.19
C ILE A 199 -0.98 11.73 6.23
N VAL A 200 -1.87 11.83 5.25
CA VAL A 200 -2.87 12.90 5.16
C VAL A 200 -4.26 12.28 5.17
N HIS A 201 -5.05 12.62 6.16
CA HIS A 201 -6.47 12.33 6.21
C HIS A 201 -7.24 13.46 5.53
N TYR A 202 -7.54 13.29 4.24
CA TYR A 202 -8.37 14.23 3.49
C TYR A 202 -9.84 14.14 3.91
N HIS A 203 -10.37 12.92 4.09
CA HIS A 203 -11.59 12.66 4.82
C HIS A 203 -11.26 12.16 6.21
N LEU A 204 -11.97 12.64 7.21
CA LEU A 204 -11.82 12.20 8.59
C LEU A 204 -11.96 10.67 8.67
N PRO A 205 -11.20 10.00 9.54
CA PRO A 205 -11.38 8.57 9.78
C PRO A 205 -12.73 8.30 10.41
N ALA A 206 -13.40 7.22 9.99
CA ALA A 206 -14.75 6.89 10.48
C ALA A 206 -14.75 6.43 11.94
N ASN A 207 -13.65 5.88 12.42
CA ASN A 207 -13.46 5.38 13.78
C ASN A 207 -11.95 5.37 14.12
N GLU A 208 -11.65 5.13 15.39
CA GLU A 208 -10.29 5.05 15.93
C GLU A 208 -9.43 4.00 15.20
N GLU A 209 -10.00 2.84 14.91
CA GLU A 209 -9.33 1.79 14.19
C GLU A 209 -8.87 2.23 12.79
N ALA A 210 -9.72 2.95 12.04
CA ALA A 210 -9.35 3.52 10.75
C ALA A 210 -8.20 4.55 10.90
N PHE A 211 -8.21 5.34 11.98
CA PHE A 211 -7.12 6.26 12.29
C PHE A 211 -5.81 5.51 12.53
N ILE A 212 -5.81 4.50 13.39
CA ILE A 212 -4.65 3.66 13.72
C ILE A 212 -4.11 2.98 12.46
N HIS A 213 -4.97 2.37 11.64
CA HIS A 213 -4.55 1.68 10.41
C HIS A 213 -3.94 2.61 9.36
N ARG A 214 -4.47 3.82 9.21
CA ARG A 214 -3.93 4.84 8.29
C ARG A 214 -2.60 5.36 8.82
N SER A 215 -2.57 5.81 10.06
CA SER A 215 -1.37 6.34 10.73
C SER A 215 -0.29 5.29 10.88
N GLY A 216 -0.69 4.03 11.01
CA GLY A 216 0.20 2.87 11.01
C GLY A 216 1.03 2.64 9.74
N ARG A 217 0.92 3.50 8.71
CA ARG A 217 1.81 3.51 7.53
C ARG A 217 3.02 4.41 7.72
N THR A 218 3.12 5.12 8.83
CA THR A 218 4.27 5.95 9.22
C THR A 218 4.72 5.65 10.65
N GLY A 219 5.84 6.17 11.10
CA GLY A 219 6.34 6.04 12.47
C GLY A 219 6.77 4.63 12.86
N ARG A 220 7.30 3.82 11.91
CA ARG A 220 7.85 2.49 12.20
C ARG A 220 9.32 2.62 12.63
N TRP A 221 9.74 1.70 13.52
CA TRP A 221 11.11 1.60 14.05
C TRP A 221 11.50 2.87 14.82
N ASP A 222 12.49 3.62 14.40
CA ASP A 222 13.06 4.75 15.15
C ASP A 222 12.74 6.13 14.50
N GLU A 223 11.85 6.21 13.50
CA GLU A 223 11.51 7.47 12.83
C GLU A 223 10.18 8.05 13.32
N THR A 224 10.12 9.38 13.45
CA THR A 224 8.88 10.11 13.76
C THR A 224 8.01 10.20 12.52
N GLY A 225 6.76 9.73 12.63
CA GLY A 225 5.75 9.84 11.58
C GLY A 225 4.92 11.10 11.70
N ASN A 226 4.56 11.71 10.55
CA ASN A 226 3.73 12.90 10.53
C ASN A 226 2.33 12.57 10.01
N VAL A 227 1.32 12.94 10.77
CA VAL A 227 -0.09 12.73 10.44
C VAL A 227 -0.80 14.07 10.34
N TYR A 228 -1.46 14.33 9.22
CA TYR A 228 -2.20 15.57 8.96
C TYR A 228 -3.66 15.27 8.75
N ILE A 229 -4.53 16.04 9.39
CA ILE A 229 -5.98 15.88 9.32
C ILE A 229 -6.54 17.17 8.75
N ILE A 230 -7.02 17.14 7.50
CA ILE A 230 -7.62 18.32 6.88
C ILE A 230 -9.06 18.44 7.35
N VAL A 231 -9.35 19.53 8.06
CA VAL A 231 -10.64 19.79 8.70
C VAL A 231 -11.37 20.91 7.96
N GLY A 232 -12.52 20.60 7.39
CA GLY A 232 -13.40 21.58 6.73
C GLY A 232 -14.19 22.41 7.75
N PRO A 233 -14.86 23.52 7.31
CA PRO A 233 -15.51 24.47 8.20
C PRO A 233 -16.66 23.88 9.03
N GLU A 234 -17.28 22.81 8.56
CA GLU A 234 -18.40 22.13 9.24
C GLU A 234 -17.98 20.78 9.86
N GLU A 235 -16.70 20.42 9.78
CA GLU A 235 -16.18 19.16 10.31
C GLU A 235 -15.60 19.37 11.71
N HIS A 236 -15.73 18.36 12.55
CA HIS A 236 -15.13 18.33 13.88
C HIS A 236 -14.15 17.17 13.97
N VAL A 237 -12.99 17.44 14.57
CA VAL A 237 -11.99 16.40 14.84
C VAL A 237 -12.58 15.40 15.83
N PRO A 238 -12.61 14.09 15.51
CA PRO A 238 -13.10 13.08 16.44
C PRO A 238 -12.27 13.03 17.73
N GLU A 239 -12.93 12.81 18.89
CA GLU A 239 -12.29 12.78 20.20
C GLU A 239 -11.16 11.74 20.32
N PHE A 240 -11.28 10.60 19.64
CA PHE A 240 -10.27 9.55 19.64
C PHE A 240 -8.93 9.95 19.00
N ILE A 241 -8.86 11.09 18.32
CA ILE A 241 -7.60 11.61 17.74
C ILE A 241 -6.75 12.30 18.82
N GLY A 242 -7.39 12.74 19.92
CA GLY A 242 -6.72 13.43 20.99
C GLY A 242 -6.29 14.87 20.64
N GLU A 243 -5.32 15.38 21.37
CA GLU A 243 -4.78 16.72 21.13
C GLU A 243 -3.89 16.74 19.90
N ALA A 244 -4.15 17.65 18.97
CA ALA A 244 -3.39 17.84 17.75
C ALA A 244 -3.08 19.33 17.54
N ALA A 245 -1.83 19.65 17.28
CA ALA A 245 -1.44 21.02 16.99
C ALA A 245 -2.05 21.50 15.66
N GLU A 246 -2.52 22.74 15.60
CA GLU A 246 -3.00 23.32 14.35
C GLU A 246 -1.82 23.77 13.47
N TRP A 247 -1.88 23.43 12.19
CA TRP A 247 -0.96 23.91 11.17
C TRP A 247 -1.72 24.58 10.02
N ASN A 248 -1.73 25.89 10.00
CA ASN A 248 -2.36 26.65 8.92
C ASN A 248 -1.44 26.74 7.71
N VAL A 249 -1.94 26.32 6.55
CA VAL A 249 -1.22 26.33 5.26
C VAL A 249 -1.77 27.35 4.27
N ASP A 250 -2.68 28.24 4.66
CA ASP A 250 -3.32 29.20 3.75
C ASP A 250 -2.33 30.16 3.08
N GLY A 251 -1.21 30.47 3.77
CA GLY A 251 -0.14 31.30 3.23
C GLY A 251 0.81 30.59 2.25
N GLU A 252 0.75 29.25 2.18
CA GLU A 252 1.65 28.47 1.34
C GLU A 252 1.25 28.59 -0.15
N ARG A 253 2.27 28.75 -1.00
CA ARG A 253 2.05 28.72 -2.46
C ARG A 253 2.01 27.28 -2.95
N ILE A 254 1.11 26.98 -3.89
CA ILE A 254 1.11 25.70 -4.59
C ILE A 254 2.36 25.65 -5.47
N ASN A 255 3.33 24.85 -5.06
CA ASN A 255 4.63 24.68 -5.71
C ASN A 255 5.06 23.20 -5.70
N PRO A 256 4.53 22.39 -6.61
CA PRO A 256 4.81 20.96 -6.65
C PRO A 256 6.29 20.69 -7.00
N VAL A 257 6.87 19.74 -6.28
CA VAL A 257 8.23 19.27 -6.54
C VAL A 257 8.18 18.03 -7.43
N SER A 258 8.88 18.07 -8.56
CA SER A 258 8.97 16.91 -9.46
C SER A 258 9.83 15.81 -8.86
N PRO A 259 9.44 14.53 -9.00
CA PRO A 259 10.25 13.41 -8.56
C PRO A 259 11.62 13.38 -9.24
N ALA A 260 12.63 12.94 -8.50
CA ALA A 260 13.98 12.73 -9.03
C ALA A 260 14.06 11.53 -10.00
N TRP A 261 13.05 10.66 -9.99
CA TRP A 261 12.98 9.42 -10.76
C TRP A 261 11.79 9.41 -11.71
N VAL A 262 11.95 8.70 -12.83
CA VAL A 262 10.89 8.40 -13.80
C VAL A 262 10.82 6.91 -14.06
N THR A 263 9.63 6.39 -14.30
CA THR A 263 9.43 4.97 -14.60
C THR A 263 9.66 4.69 -16.08
N LEU A 264 10.54 3.77 -16.38
CA LEU A 264 10.74 3.19 -17.69
C LEU A 264 10.04 1.84 -17.76
N TYR A 265 9.21 1.63 -18.77
CA TYR A 265 8.60 0.35 -19.11
C TYR A 265 9.46 -0.41 -20.11
N ILE A 266 9.67 -1.70 -19.87
CA ILE A 266 10.33 -2.63 -20.78
C ILE A 266 9.37 -3.78 -21.06
N GLY A 267 8.94 -3.97 -22.32
CA GLY A 267 7.93 -4.97 -22.74
C GLY A 267 8.45 -6.40 -22.79
N ARG A 268 9.35 -6.79 -21.88
CA ARG A 268 9.89 -8.13 -21.69
C ARG A 268 10.07 -8.42 -20.20
N GLY A 269 9.94 -9.70 -19.81
CA GLY A 269 9.98 -10.09 -18.41
C GLY A 269 10.62 -11.47 -18.17
N LYS A 270 10.24 -12.09 -17.05
CA LYS A 270 10.78 -13.40 -16.62
C LYS A 270 10.55 -14.51 -17.67
N LYS A 271 9.40 -14.49 -18.37
CA LYS A 271 9.11 -15.46 -19.43
C LYS A 271 10.05 -15.36 -20.63
N ASP A 272 10.63 -14.18 -20.84
CA ASP A 272 11.67 -13.93 -21.83
C ASP A 272 13.08 -14.16 -21.27
N LYS A 273 13.20 -14.77 -20.07
CA LYS A 273 14.46 -15.00 -19.34
C LYS A 273 15.22 -13.68 -19.04
N LEU A 274 14.50 -12.57 -18.94
CA LEU A 274 15.05 -11.28 -18.56
C LEU A 274 15.08 -11.17 -17.02
N ASN A 275 16.20 -10.71 -16.48
CA ASN A 275 16.39 -10.48 -15.06
C ASN A 275 16.91 -9.06 -14.75
N LYS A 276 17.00 -8.71 -13.48
CA LYS A 276 17.45 -7.37 -13.04
C LYS A 276 18.87 -7.03 -13.52
N VAL A 277 19.77 -8.02 -13.53
CA VAL A 277 21.17 -7.82 -13.94
C VAL A 277 21.27 -7.55 -15.45
N ASP A 278 20.49 -8.28 -16.26
CA ASP A 278 20.43 -8.05 -17.72
C ASP A 278 19.97 -6.62 -18.02
N ILE A 279 18.93 -6.14 -17.30
CA ILE A 279 18.37 -4.79 -17.48
C ILE A 279 19.40 -3.74 -17.06
N LEU A 280 19.99 -3.88 -15.87
CA LEU A 280 21.01 -2.94 -15.37
C LEU A 280 22.20 -2.89 -16.33
N GLY A 281 22.69 -4.05 -16.77
CA GLY A 281 23.79 -4.14 -17.72
C GLY A 281 23.49 -3.45 -19.06
N PHE A 282 22.26 -3.63 -19.58
CA PHE A 282 21.81 -2.94 -20.80
C PHE A 282 21.79 -1.41 -20.62
N LEU A 283 21.17 -0.92 -19.55
CA LEU A 283 21.05 0.51 -19.27
C LEU A 283 22.42 1.18 -19.05
N CYS A 284 23.36 0.49 -18.41
CA CYS A 284 24.71 1.00 -18.23
C CYS A 284 25.54 0.94 -19.53
N LYS A 285 25.58 -0.21 -20.20
CA LYS A 285 26.46 -0.41 -21.36
C LYS A 285 25.98 0.29 -22.63
N LYS A 286 24.66 0.24 -22.89
CA LYS A 286 24.04 0.83 -24.08
C LYS A 286 23.40 2.18 -23.80
N GLY A 287 22.79 2.34 -22.64
CA GLY A 287 22.12 3.58 -22.24
C GLY A 287 23.05 4.70 -21.76
N GLY A 288 24.29 4.38 -21.44
CA GLY A 288 25.26 5.37 -20.90
C GLY A 288 24.95 5.82 -19.49
N LEU A 289 24.23 4.99 -18.71
CA LEU A 289 23.92 5.25 -17.32
C LEU A 289 25.00 4.65 -16.39
N THR A 290 25.10 5.20 -15.20
CA THR A 290 25.81 4.57 -14.07
C THR A 290 24.80 3.83 -13.20
N ALA A 291 25.29 2.92 -12.34
CA ALA A 291 24.42 2.21 -11.39
C ALA A 291 23.63 3.17 -10.48
N LYS A 292 24.19 4.36 -10.16
CA LYS A 292 23.52 5.39 -9.37
C LYS A 292 22.38 6.10 -10.10
N ASP A 293 22.34 6.03 -11.41
CA ASP A 293 21.26 6.60 -12.23
C ASP A 293 20.09 5.61 -12.44
N VAL A 294 20.22 4.37 -11.93
CA VAL A 294 19.21 3.32 -12.00
C VAL A 294 18.75 2.98 -10.58
N GLY A 295 17.48 3.22 -10.31
CA GLY A 295 16.85 2.90 -9.04
C GLY A 295 16.23 1.49 -9.03
N ARG A 296 15.04 1.37 -8.44
CA ARG A 296 14.33 0.09 -8.31
C ARG A 296 14.05 -0.56 -9.67
N ILE A 297 14.32 -1.86 -9.78
CA ILE A 297 14.00 -2.69 -10.93
C ILE A 297 13.04 -3.79 -10.47
N ASP A 298 11.83 -3.84 -11.02
CA ASP A 298 10.87 -4.90 -10.79
C ASP A 298 10.59 -5.62 -12.12
N VAL A 299 10.84 -6.95 -12.14
CA VAL A 299 10.65 -7.78 -13.31
C VAL A 299 9.44 -8.67 -13.09
N ALA A 300 8.37 -8.39 -13.83
CA ALA A 300 7.17 -9.22 -13.91
C ALA A 300 7.35 -10.34 -14.96
N ASP A 301 6.32 -11.14 -15.15
CA ASP A 301 6.35 -12.27 -16.10
C ASP A 301 6.61 -11.82 -17.55
N ARG A 302 5.94 -10.75 -17.99
CA ARG A 302 5.96 -10.30 -19.40
C ARG A 302 6.52 -8.89 -19.61
N PHE A 303 6.81 -8.17 -18.55
CA PHE A 303 7.34 -6.81 -18.61
C PHE A 303 8.24 -6.53 -17.41
N ALA A 304 8.95 -5.39 -17.45
CA ALA A 304 9.67 -4.88 -16.31
C ALA A 304 9.45 -3.36 -16.17
N TYR A 305 9.51 -2.88 -14.93
CA TYR A 305 9.59 -1.47 -14.58
C TYR A 305 10.96 -1.14 -14.02
N VAL A 306 11.47 0.02 -14.40
CA VAL A 306 12.78 0.50 -13.94
C VAL A 306 12.67 1.98 -13.58
N ALA A 307 13.14 2.36 -12.41
CA ALA A 307 13.29 3.76 -12.04
C ALA A 307 14.59 4.30 -12.62
N ILE A 308 14.50 5.39 -13.36
CA ILE A 308 15.65 6.05 -14.00
C ILE A 308 15.71 7.49 -13.47
N ALA A 309 16.92 7.96 -13.16
CA ALA A 309 17.12 9.37 -12.78
C ALA A 309 16.54 10.28 -13.87
N ALA A 310 15.57 11.14 -13.50
CA ALA A 310 14.82 11.98 -14.44
C ALA A 310 15.73 12.82 -15.37
N ARG A 311 16.83 13.35 -14.82
CA ARG A 311 17.86 14.12 -15.57
C ARG A 311 18.54 13.32 -16.68
N LYS A 312 18.51 11.98 -16.60
CA LYS A 312 19.17 11.07 -17.57
C LYS A 312 18.24 10.52 -18.62
N LEU A 313 16.93 10.74 -18.51
CA LEU A 313 15.93 10.11 -19.39
C LEU A 313 16.17 10.42 -20.86
N ASN A 314 16.36 11.69 -21.24
CA ASN A 314 16.53 12.08 -22.62
C ASN A 314 17.82 11.47 -23.24
N LEU A 315 18.92 11.47 -22.48
CA LEU A 315 20.17 10.82 -22.89
C LEU A 315 19.95 9.32 -23.10
N LEU A 316 19.33 8.65 -22.13
CA LEU A 316 19.02 7.23 -22.21
C LEU A 316 18.21 6.92 -23.46
N MET A 317 17.07 7.60 -23.67
CA MET A 317 16.17 7.30 -24.80
C MET A 317 16.86 7.50 -26.15
N LYS A 318 17.75 8.49 -26.26
CA LYS A 318 18.58 8.70 -27.46
C LYS A 318 19.53 7.52 -27.69
N ASN A 319 20.22 7.07 -26.65
CA ASN A 319 21.27 6.04 -26.76
C ASN A 319 20.70 4.65 -27.03
N ILE A 320 19.51 4.32 -26.49
CA ILE A 320 18.89 3.00 -26.66
C ILE A 320 17.95 2.90 -27.86
N ALA A 321 17.83 3.94 -28.67
CA ALA A 321 16.98 3.93 -29.87
C ALA A 321 17.41 2.83 -30.83
N GLY A 322 16.51 1.84 -31.10
CA GLY A 322 16.80 0.70 -31.95
C GLY A 322 17.62 -0.43 -31.31
N GLU A 323 18.12 -0.26 -30.10
CA GLU A 323 18.91 -1.29 -29.41
C GLU A 323 18.05 -2.47 -28.94
N LYS A 324 18.69 -3.61 -28.84
CA LYS A 324 18.08 -4.86 -28.38
C LYS A 324 18.45 -5.15 -26.93
N VAL A 325 17.48 -5.51 -26.11
CA VAL A 325 17.72 -5.99 -24.74
C VAL A 325 17.98 -7.50 -24.82
N LYS A 326 19.15 -7.95 -24.42
CA LYS A 326 19.53 -9.39 -24.48
C LYS A 326 19.28 -10.03 -25.85
N GLY A 327 19.59 -9.30 -26.92
CA GLY A 327 19.37 -9.76 -28.31
C GLY A 327 17.92 -9.65 -28.81
N MET A 328 16.97 -9.26 -27.96
CA MET A 328 15.53 -9.19 -28.30
C MET A 328 15.09 -7.75 -28.57
N LYS A 329 14.39 -7.55 -29.68
CA LYS A 329 13.70 -6.28 -29.94
C LYS A 329 12.52 -6.17 -28.96
N THR A 330 12.44 -5.04 -28.22
CA THR A 330 11.38 -4.82 -27.24
C THR A 330 10.97 -3.34 -27.20
N ILE A 331 9.77 -3.10 -26.72
CA ILE A 331 9.27 -1.75 -26.46
C ILE A 331 9.93 -1.25 -25.19
N ILE A 332 10.57 -0.09 -25.27
CA ILE A 332 11.11 0.63 -24.12
C ILE A 332 10.59 2.05 -24.19
N GLN A 333 9.84 2.47 -23.17
CA GLN A 333 9.25 3.79 -23.16
C GLN A 333 9.07 4.32 -21.72
N PRO A 334 9.19 5.63 -21.51
CA PRO A 334 8.85 6.24 -20.23
C PRO A 334 7.33 6.15 -20.02
N ILE A 335 6.93 5.83 -18.81
CA ILE A 335 5.52 5.93 -18.41
C ILE A 335 5.25 7.38 -18.03
N LYS A 336 4.36 8.04 -18.78
CA LYS A 336 3.90 9.39 -18.46
C LYS A 336 3.18 9.42 -17.11
N GLN A 337 3.28 10.55 -16.45
CA GLN A 337 2.51 10.85 -15.23
C GLN A 337 1.04 10.98 -15.54
#